data_790dacefe840fa1925e7ba85c10de8dc
#
_entry.id   790dacefe840fa1925e7ba85c10de8dc
#
_cell.length_a   1.000
_cell.length_b   1.000
_cell.length_c   1.000
_cell.angle_alpha   90.00
_cell.angle_beta   90.00
_cell.angle_gamma   90.00
#
_symmetry.space_group_name_H-M   'P 1'
#
loop_
_entity.id
_entity.type
_entity.pdbx_description
1 polymer ?
#
loop_
_entity_poly.entity_id
_entity_poly.type
_entity_poly.pdbx_seq_one_letter_code
_entity_poly.pdbx_strand_id
1 'polypeptide(L)'
;MDFCEQILVAQIVHQKIRCMHENITFRWWHMAQAKTLTKTELKRVVDVTNSCSRSAARDVTMLLLTHLCGLRIGEVANLRIADVRDTHGMIRTEIRLDAERTKNNHARTIFVP
;
A
#
# COMPACT_ATOMS: atom_id res chain seq x y z
N MET A 1 -20.49 5.06 -5.87
CA MET A 1 -19.48 5.67 -5.00
C MET A 1 -20.04 5.68 -3.60
N ASP A 2 -19.56 4.77 -2.79
CA ASP A 2 -20.11 4.58 -1.45
C ASP A 2 -19.60 5.66 -0.49
N PHE A 3 -20.47 6.08 0.41
CA PHE A 3 -20.25 7.11 1.42
C PHE A 3 -18.96 6.91 2.25
N CYS A 4 -18.53 5.66 2.41
CA CYS A 4 -17.28 5.29 3.09
C CYS A 4 -16.01 5.62 2.28
N GLU A 5 -16.08 5.54 0.97
CA GLU A 5 -14.97 5.89 0.09
C GLU A 5 -14.72 7.41 0.08
N GLN A 6 -15.80 8.19 0.14
CA GLN A 6 -15.71 9.65 0.28
C GLN A 6 -15.14 10.09 1.63
N ILE A 7 -15.46 9.37 2.72
CA ILE A 7 -14.92 9.69 4.05
C ILE A 7 -13.42 9.34 4.12
N LEU A 8 -13.00 8.22 3.54
CA LEU A 8 -11.59 7.80 3.56
C LEU A 8 -10.73 8.74 2.71
N VAL A 9 -11.20 9.09 1.52
CA VAL A 9 -10.54 10.07 0.63
C VAL A 9 -10.56 11.46 1.27
N ALA A 10 -11.67 11.87 1.88
CA ALA A 10 -11.79 13.15 2.57
C ALA A 10 -10.88 13.23 3.80
N GLN A 11 -10.71 12.17 4.58
CA GLN A 11 -9.80 12.16 5.72
C GLN A 11 -8.34 12.19 5.29
N ILE A 12 -7.97 11.46 4.25
CA ILE A 12 -6.60 11.49 3.70
C ILE A 12 -6.30 12.86 3.08
N VAL A 13 -7.25 13.43 2.36
CA VAL A 13 -7.12 14.76 1.75
C VAL A 13 -7.14 15.85 2.83
N HIS A 14 -7.99 15.77 3.84
CA HIS A 14 -8.04 16.75 4.94
C HIS A 14 -6.77 16.73 5.81
N GLN A 15 -6.19 15.56 6.03
CA GLN A 15 -4.93 15.44 6.77
C GLN A 15 -3.75 15.99 5.95
N LYS A 16 -3.80 15.81 4.63
CA LYS A 16 -2.79 16.38 3.72
C LYS A 16 -2.93 17.90 3.57
N ILE A 17 -4.17 18.42 3.53
CA ILE A 17 -4.45 19.85 3.46
C ILE A 17 -4.11 20.57 4.78
N ARG A 18 -4.34 19.94 5.94
CA ARG A 18 -3.97 20.51 7.24
C ARG A 18 -2.45 20.65 7.40
N CYS A 19 -1.66 19.71 6.86
CA CYS A 19 -0.20 19.85 6.80
C CYS A 19 0.27 20.96 5.83
N MET A 20 -0.51 21.31 4.83
CA MET A 20 -0.16 22.36 3.88
C MET A 20 -0.48 23.77 4.39
N HIS A 21 -1.38 23.93 5.37
CA HIS A 21 -1.82 25.27 5.84
C HIS A 21 -0.97 25.85 6.99
N GLU A 22 -0.17 25.04 7.67
CA GLU A 22 0.59 25.49 8.84
C GLU A 22 2.07 25.81 8.61
N ASN A 23 2.63 25.58 7.42
CA ASN A 23 4.04 25.93 7.16
C ASN A 23 4.32 26.24 5.69
N ILE A 24 3.77 27.37 5.20
CA ILE A 24 4.34 28.08 4.05
C ILE A 24 5.43 29.01 4.58
N THR A 25 6.51 28.44 5.05
CA THR A 25 7.80 29.12 5.11
C THR A 25 8.85 28.17 4.60
N PHE A 26 9.16 28.34 3.34
CA PHE A 26 10.44 28.11 2.69
C PHE A 26 11.46 27.29 3.49
N ARG A 27 11.43 25.95 3.29
CA ARG A 27 12.60 25.12 3.56
C ARG A 27 12.63 23.94 2.59
N TRP A 28 13.15 24.18 1.41
CA TRP A 28 13.37 23.19 0.34
C TRP A 28 14.43 22.13 0.64
N TRP A 29 14.91 21.98 1.88
CA TRP A 29 16.08 21.15 2.20
C TRP A 29 15.82 19.95 3.11
N HIS A 30 14.61 19.73 3.55
CA HIS A 30 14.28 18.47 4.19
C HIS A 30 13.22 17.76 3.36
N MET A 31 13.64 16.80 2.52
CA MET A 31 12.76 15.74 2.07
C MET A 31 12.29 15.00 3.32
N ALA A 32 11.19 15.46 3.90
CA ALA A 32 10.58 14.79 5.02
C ALA A 32 10.19 13.39 4.55
N GLN A 33 10.85 12.39 5.12
CA GLN A 33 10.49 11.00 4.87
C GLN A 33 9.01 10.82 5.24
N ALA A 34 8.25 10.21 4.34
CA ALA A 34 6.84 9.95 4.60
C ALA A 34 6.71 9.14 5.89
N LYS A 35 5.80 9.58 6.78
CA LYS A 35 5.52 8.87 8.04
C LYS A 35 5.03 7.46 7.71
N THR A 36 5.68 6.46 8.28
CA THR A 36 5.24 5.07 8.22
C THR A 36 4.13 4.84 9.24
N LEU A 37 3.17 3.98 8.90
CA LEU A 37 2.10 3.61 9.81
C LEU A 37 2.65 2.78 10.98
N THR A 38 2.22 3.10 12.18
CA THR A 38 2.41 2.25 13.35
C THR A 38 1.52 1.00 13.27
N LYS A 39 1.84 -0.03 14.06
CA LYS A 39 1.01 -1.25 14.12
C LYS A 39 -0.45 -0.96 14.47
N THR A 40 -0.69 0.01 15.37
CA THR A 40 -2.04 0.40 15.79
C THR A 40 -2.79 1.13 14.66
N GLU A 41 -2.11 2.01 13.95
CA GLU A 41 -2.68 2.71 12.79
C GLU A 41 -2.98 1.73 11.65
N LEU A 42 -2.05 0.81 11.36
CA LEU A 42 -2.26 -0.24 10.37
C LEU A 42 -3.48 -1.09 10.70
N LYS A 43 -3.61 -1.55 11.96
CA LYS A 43 -4.78 -2.32 12.40
C LYS A 43 -6.08 -1.55 12.18
N ARG A 44 -6.13 -0.26 12.53
CA ARG A 44 -7.30 0.58 12.30
C ARG A 44 -7.66 0.68 10.81
N VAL A 45 -6.66 0.87 9.96
CA VAL A 45 -6.89 0.93 8.50
C VAL A 45 -7.44 -0.40 7.98
N VAL A 46 -6.89 -1.52 8.44
CA VAL A 46 -7.39 -2.86 8.10
C VAL A 46 -8.83 -3.06 8.57
N ASP A 47 -9.15 -2.68 9.80
CA ASP A 47 -10.49 -2.81 10.38
C ASP A 47 -11.52 -1.97 9.61
N VAL A 48 -11.16 -0.73 9.27
CA VAL A 48 -12.01 0.16 8.44
C VAL A 48 -12.19 -0.40 7.04
N THR A 49 -11.12 -0.89 6.41
CA THR A 49 -11.18 -1.49 5.07
C THR A 49 -12.08 -2.72 5.07
N ASN A 50 -11.98 -3.58 6.08
CA ASN A 50 -12.86 -4.75 6.23
C ASN A 50 -14.33 -4.38 6.38
N SER A 51 -14.62 -3.28 7.06
CA SER A 51 -15.99 -2.83 7.33
C SER A 51 -16.63 -2.09 6.16
N CYS A 52 -15.83 -1.34 5.40
CA CYS A 52 -16.33 -0.40 4.39
C CYS A 52 -16.10 -0.85 2.95
N SER A 53 -15.13 -1.72 2.68
CA SER A 53 -14.81 -2.10 1.32
C SER A 53 -15.72 -3.20 0.79
N ARG A 54 -16.17 -3.02 -0.45
CA ARG A 54 -16.93 -4.04 -1.19
C ARG A 54 -16.09 -5.29 -1.49
N SER A 55 -14.79 -5.15 -1.63
CA SER A 55 -13.82 -6.22 -1.87
C SER A 55 -12.76 -6.24 -0.77
N ALA A 56 -13.20 -6.29 0.47
CA ALA A 56 -12.35 -6.16 1.66
C ALA A 56 -11.11 -7.07 1.64
N ALA A 57 -11.27 -8.34 1.28
CA ALA A 57 -10.15 -9.28 1.24
C ALA A 57 -9.05 -8.84 0.24
N ARG A 58 -9.42 -8.38 -0.94
CA ARG A 58 -8.50 -7.86 -1.94
C ARG A 58 -7.79 -6.61 -1.44
N ASP A 59 -8.56 -5.65 -0.94
CA ASP A 59 -8.04 -4.34 -0.57
C ASP A 59 -7.14 -4.42 0.66
N VAL A 60 -7.48 -5.26 1.63
CA VAL A 60 -6.61 -5.57 2.78
C VAL A 60 -5.32 -6.25 2.33
N THR A 61 -5.40 -7.22 1.40
CA THR A 61 -4.22 -7.89 0.86
C THR A 61 -3.29 -6.89 0.17
N MET A 62 -3.83 -6.00 -0.66
CA MET A 62 -3.03 -4.95 -1.32
C MET A 62 -2.36 -4.03 -0.32
N LEU A 63 -3.07 -3.62 0.73
CA LEU A 63 -2.55 -2.78 1.80
C LEU A 63 -1.42 -3.47 2.57
N LEU A 64 -1.58 -4.75 2.91
CA LEU A 64 -0.56 -5.52 3.61
C LEU A 64 0.68 -5.76 2.74
N LEU A 65 0.51 -6.07 1.46
CA LEU A 65 1.62 -6.24 0.52
C LEU A 65 2.42 -4.95 0.36
N THR A 66 1.77 -3.79 0.27
CA THR A 66 2.47 -2.50 0.19
C THR A 66 3.17 -2.16 1.49
N HIS A 67 2.56 -2.42 2.64
CA HIS A 67 3.11 -2.04 3.94
C HIS A 67 4.20 -2.99 4.44
N LEU A 68 3.97 -4.31 4.36
CA LEU A 68 4.89 -5.31 4.89
C LEU A 68 5.99 -5.72 3.91
N CYS A 69 5.65 -5.86 2.63
CA CYS A 69 6.60 -6.27 1.60
C CYS A 69 7.26 -5.10 0.87
N GLY A 70 6.81 -3.87 1.11
CA GLY A 70 7.34 -2.68 0.46
C GLY A 70 7.11 -2.64 -1.05
N LEU A 71 6.05 -3.28 -1.52
CA LEU A 71 5.66 -3.27 -2.92
C LEU A 71 5.10 -1.89 -3.32
N ARG A 72 5.47 -1.45 -4.50
CA ARG A 72 4.84 -0.28 -5.11
C ARG A 72 3.45 -0.63 -5.63
N ILE A 73 2.54 0.33 -5.62
CA ILE A 73 1.15 0.09 -6.06
C ILE A 73 1.05 -0.48 -7.47
N GLY A 74 1.90 -0.04 -8.40
CA GLY A 74 1.97 -0.57 -9.76
C GLY A 74 2.46 -2.01 -9.80
N GLU A 75 3.36 -2.41 -8.92
CA GLU A 75 3.85 -3.78 -8.79
C GLU A 75 2.76 -4.70 -8.24
N VAL A 76 2.01 -4.22 -7.23
CA VAL A 76 0.85 -4.95 -6.67
C VAL A 76 -0.23 -5.14 -7.74
N ALA A 77 -0.52 -4.10 -8.53
CA ALA A 77 -1.52 -4.17 -9.59
C ALA A 77 -1.15 -5.18 -10.71
N ASN A 78 0.13 -5.38 -10.95
CA ASN A 78 0.63 -6.33 -11.96
C ASN A 78 0.94 -7.73 -11.40
N LEU A 79 0.72 -7.96 -10.11
CA LEU A 79 0.96 -9.23 -9.46
C LEU A 79 -0.06 -10.26 -9.93
N ARG A 80 0.42 -11.44 -10.34
CA ARG A 80 -0.42 -12.55 -10.75
C ARG A 80 -0.52 -13.58 -9.64
N ILE A 81 -1.63 -14.32 -9.62
CA ILE A 81 -1.82 -15.42 -8.66
C ILE A 81 -0.68 -16.47 -8.80
N ALA A 82 -0.21 -16.73 -10.01
CA ALA A 82 0.89 -17.66 -10.27
C ALA A 82 2.24 -17.19 -9.66
N ASP A 83 2.42 -15.89 -9.43
CA ASP A 83 3.62 -15.35 -8.80
C ASP A 83 3.64 -15.61 -7.28
N VAL A 84 2.44 -15.64 -6.68
CA VAL A 84 2.24 -15.78 -5.23
C VAL A 84 2.00 -17.23 -4.81
N ARG A 85 1.41 -18.02 -5.71
CA ARG A 85 0.97 -19.38 -5.42
C ARG A 85 1.78 -20.40 -6.20
N ASP A 86 2.20 -21.46 -5.53
CA ASP A 86 2.88 -22.59 -6.16
C ASP A 86 1.89 -23.55 -6.83
N THR A 87 2.40 -24.46 -7.66
CA THR A 87 1.63 -25.51 -8.34
C THR A 87 0.85 -26.40 -7.37
N HIS A 88 1.33 -26.53 -6.13
CA HIS A 88 0.65 -27.27 -5.04
C HIS A 88 -0.37 -26.44 -4.27
N GLY A 89 -0.61 -25.19 -4.68
CA GLY A 89 -1.57 -24.31 -4.04
C GLY A 89 -1.06 -23.60 -2.79
N MET A 90 0.20 -23.80 -2.41
CA MET A 90 0.83 -23.14 -1.27
C MET A 90 1.27 -21.72 -1.63
N ILE A 91 1.23 -20.83 -0.63
CA ILE A 91 1.73 -19.45 -0.80
C ILE A 91 3.26 -19.49 -0.79
N ARG A 92 3.87 -18.85 -1.77
CA ARG A 92 5.33 -18.70 -1.83
C ARG A 92 5.81 -17.69 -0.80
N THR A 93 6.88 -18.02 -0.11
CA THR A 93 7.57 -17.09 0.80
C THR A 93 8.40 -16.06 0.04
N GLU A 94 8.75 -16.35 -1.20
CA GLU A 94 9.51 -15.47 -2.08
C GLU A 94 8.74 -15.22 -3.36
N ILE A 95 8.56 -13.93 -3.69
CA ILE A 95 7.93 -13.50 -4.92
C ILE A 95 8.98 -12.78 -5.75
N ARG A 96 9.25 -13.30 -6.96
CA ARG A 96 10.15 -12.68 -7.92
C ARG A 96 9.38 -11.74 -8.82
N LEU A 97 9.79 -10.50 -8.84
CA LEU A 97 9.28 -9.49 -9.78
C LEU A 97 10.24 -9.36 -10.96
N ASP A 98 9.73 -9.58 -12.16
CA ASP A 98 10.49 -9.39 -13.38
C ASP A 98 10.76 -7.91 -13.64
N ALA A 99 11.87 -7.62 -14.32
CA ALA A 99 12.29 -6.26 -14.61
C ALA A 99 11.21 -5.44 -15.34
N GLU A 100 10.50 -6.05 -16.27
CA GLU A 100 9.44 -5.40 -17.06
C GLU A 100 8.27 -4.89 -16.21
N ARG A 101 8.06 -5.48 -15.01
CA ARG A 101 6.97 -5.15 -14.11
C ARG A 101 7.36 -4.14 -13.04
N THR A 102 8.63 -3.73 -13.01
CA THR A 102 9.15 -2.77 -12.05
C THR A 102 9.41 -1.42 -12.71
N LYS A 103 9.19 -0.34 -11.97
CA LYS A 103 9.33 1.03 -12.50
C LYS A 103 10.74 1.32 -13.08
N ASN A 104 11.76 0.70 -12.53
CA ASN A 104 13.16 0.96 -12.90
C ASN A 104 13.78 -0.15 -13.76
N ASN A 105 12.97 -1.05 -14.30
CA ASN A 105 13.41 -2.16 -15.13
C ASN A 105 14.48 -3.06 -14.45
N HIS A 106 14.43 -3.17 -13.12
CA HIS A 106 15.29 -4.05 -12.33
C HIS A 106 14.47 -5.17 -11.70
N ALA A 107 14.84 -6.41 -11.99
CA ALA A 107 14.24 -7.57 -11.31
C ALA A 107 14.60 -7.54 -9.83
N ARG A 108 13.63 -7.85 -8.97
CA ARG A 108 13.86 -7.97 -7.53
C ARG A 108 13.04 -9.10 -6.93
N THR A 109 13.55 -9.69 -5.87
CA THR A 109 12.83 -10.68 -5.06
C THR A 109 12.35 -10.01 -3.78
N ILE A 110 11.12 -10.30 -3.41
CA ILE A 110 10.49 -9.83 -2.17
C ILE A 110 10.15 -11.04 -1.32
N PHE A 111 10.26 -10.87 -0.01
CA PHE A 111 9.92 -11.89 0.97
C PHE A 111 8.58 -11.54 1.60
N VAL A 112 7.70 -12.54 1.69
CA VAL A 112 6.43 -12.43 2.40
C VAL A 112 6.66 -12.90 3.82
N PRO A 113 6.45 -12.02 4.83
CA PRO A 113 6.69 -12.35 6.23
C PRO A 113 5.70 -13.38 6.78
#